data_16a51316b91bdc98a9781b205d02eaed
#
_entry.id   16a51316b91bdc98a9781b205d02eaed
#
_cell.length_a   1.000
_cell.length_b   1.000
_cell.length_c   1.000
_cell.angle_alpha   90.00
_cell.angle_beta   90.00
_cell.angle_gamma   90.00
#
_symmetry.space_group_name_H-M   'P 1'
#
loop_
_entity.id
_entity.type
_entity.pdbx_description
1 polymer ?
#
loop_
_entity_poly.entity_id
_entity_poly.type
_entity_poly.pdbx_seq_one_letter_code
_entity_poly.pdbx_strand_id
1 'polypeptide(L)'
;FEALSEYEPGMDRRRIDWKASARHTRLYARENESERDNQIVFAFDCGQAMCEPVDGLPRIDRAVSAALMAAWVALKGGDRVALFGFADKPELMTPFATDSRASHRLQTAAASIDYTAREPNFTLALATLTAKLKRRSLIVLFSDFADPTSAELMVESVERLVRHHLVIFVTVEDAELSDL
;
A
#
# COMPACT_ATOMS: atom_id res chain seq x y z
N PHE A 1 -19.46 -12.74 -8.43
CA PHE A 1 -19.67 -13.98 -9.19
C PHE A 1 -18.71 -15.01 -8.62
N GLU A 2 -19.25 -16.10 -8.04
CA GLU A 2 -18.45 -17.25 -7.66
C GLU A 2 -18.17 -18.02 -8.94
N ALA A 3 -16.92 -18.08 -9.38
CA ALA A 3 -16.50 -18.96 -10.45
C ALA A 3 -16.36 -20.39 -9.89
N LEU A 4 -16.78 -21.39 -10.65
CA LEU A 4 -16.54 -22.80 -10.35
C LEU A 4 -15.32 -23.25 -11.16
N SER A 5 -14.27 -23.68 -10.47
CA SER A 5 -13.09 -24.30 -11.08
C SER A 5 -13.03 -25.81 -10.74
N GLU A 6 -12.35 -26.57 -11.53
CA GLU A 6 -12.09 -27.99 -11.21
C GLU A 6 -11.19 -28.05 -9.97
N TYR A 7 -11.56 -28.88 -8.98
CA TYR A 7 -10.77 -29.05 -7.76
C TYR A 7 -9.45 -29.75 -8.05
N GLU A 8 -8.35 -29.10 -7.71
CA GLU A 8 -7.01 -29.67 -7.80
C GLU A 8 -6.49 -30.10 -6.41
N PRO A 9 -5.71 -31.21 -6.32
CA PRO A 9 -5.07 -31.61 -5.08
C PRO A 9 -4.17 -30.50 -4.53
N GLY A 10 -4.48 -30.03 -3.32
CA GLY A 10 -3.80 -28.91 -2.68
C GLY A 10 -4.72 -27.70 -2.40
N MET A 11 -5.87 -27.62 -3.03
CA MET A 11 -6.90 -26.64 -2.70
C MET A 11 -7.60 -26.99 -1.37
N ASP A 12 -8.08 -25.96 -0.67
CA ASP A 12 -8.85 -26.15 0.58
C ASP A 12 -10.15 -26.93 0.29
N ARG A 13 -10.26 -28.13 0.90
CA ARG A 13 -11.43 -29.01 0.76
C ARG A 13 -12.75 -28.36 1.19
N ARG A 14 -12.72 -27.34 2.02
CA ARG A 14 -13.91 -26.57 2.45
C ARG A 14 -14.55 -25.79 1.30
N ARG A 15 -13.80 -25.54 0.22
CA ARG A 15 -14.26 -24.85 -0.98
C ARG A 15 -14.96 -25.76 -1.98
N ILE A 16 -14.99 -27.08 -1.77
CA ILE A 16 -15.66 -28.01 -2.68
C ILE A 16 -17.16 -27.72 -2.70
N ASP A 17 -17.67 -27.40 -3.88
CA ASP A 17 -19.11 -27.30 -4.11
C ASP A 17 -19.69 -28.70 -4.40
N TRP A 18 -20.18 -29.34 -3.34
CA TRP A 18 -20.75 -30.67 -3.44
C TRP A 18 -21.96 -30.74 -4.36
N LYS A 19 -22.73 -29.66 -4.50
CA LYS A 19 -23.90 -29.62 -5.38
C LYS A 19 -23.50 -29.54 -6.85
N ALA A 20 -22.51 -28.74 -7.19
CA ALA A 20 -21.94 -28.66 -8.53
C ALA A 20 -21.21 -29.98 -8.87
N SER A 21 -20.40 -30.50 -7.95
CA SER A 21 -19.67 -31.75 -8.12
C SER A 21 -20.58 -32.96 -8.34
N ALA A 22 -21.75 -32.99 -7.70
CA ALA A 22 -22.75 -34.09 -7.90
C ALA A 22 -23.39 -34.11 -9.29
N ARG A 23 -23.33 -33.00 -10.02
CA ARG A 23 -23.85 -32.87 -11.39
C ARG A 23 -22.81 -33.20 -12.46
N HIS A 24 -21.56 -33.25 -12.07
CA HIS A 24 -20.42 -33.47 -12.93
C HIS A 24 -19.63 -34.69 -12.40
N THR A 25 -18.92 -35.37 -13.24
CA THR A 25 -18.09 -36.54 -12.87
C THR A 25 -16.77 -36.13 -12.16
N ARG A 26 -16.56 -34.85 -11.88
CA ARG A 26 -15.35 -34.27 -11.28
C ARG A 26 -15.72 -33.38 -10.10
N LEU A 27 -14.77 -33.23 -9.19
CA LEU A 27 -14.93 -32.30 -8.07
C LEU A 27 -14.75 -30.87 -8.54
N TYR A 28 -15.67 -30.00 -8.16
CA TYR A 28 -15.61 -28.55 -8.38
C TYR A 28 -15.43 -27.82 -7.08
N ALA A 29 -14.53 -26.83 -7.07
CA ALA A 29 -14.34 -25.91 -5.97
C ALA A 29 -14.89 -24.51 -6.34
N ARG A 30 -15.44 -23.83 -5.35
CA ARG A 30 -15.77 -22.42 -5.48
C ARG A 30 -14.48 -21.64 -5.46
N GLU A 31 -14.17 -20.99 -6.56
CA GLU A 31 -13.14 -20.01 -6.65
C GLU A 31 -13.77 -18.67 -6.25
N ASN A 32 -13.45 -18.18 -5.06
CA ASN A 32 -13.73 -16.79 -4.76
C ASN A 32 -12.87 -15.99 -5.74
N GLU A 33 -13.48 -15.41 -6.77
CA GLU A 33 -12.85 -14.23 -7.36
C GLU A 33 -12.55 -13.31 -6.18
N SER A 34 -11.28 -13.13 -5.85
CA SER A 34 -10.86 -12.16 -4.85
C SER A 34 -11.53 -10.86 -5.25
N GLU A 35 -12.20 -10.20 -4.31
CA GLU A 35 -12.85 -8.92 -4.57
C GLU A 35 -11.81 -7.98 -5.17
N ARG A 36 -11.81 -7.91 -6.50
CA ARG A 36 -11.03 -6.96 -7.28
C ARG A 36 -11.74 -5.64 -7.07
N ASP A 37 -11.18 -4.75 -6.40
CA ASP A 37 -11.66 -3.37 -6.12
C ASP A 37 -11.22 -2.91 -4.72
N ASN A 38 -10.11 -3.50 -4.21
CA ASN A 38 -9.52 -3.00 -2.98
C ASN A 38 -8.92 -1.61 -3.23
N GLN A 39 -9.00 -0.77 -2.22
CA GLN A 39 -8.32 0.52 -2.25
C GLN A 39 -6.96 0.39 -1.57
N ILE A 40 -5.91 0.74 -2.31
CA ILE A 40 -4.52 0.75 -1.84
C ILE A 40 -3.98 2.17 -1.93
N VAL A 41 -3.46 2.67 -0.83
CA VAL A 41 -2.80 3.98 -0.77
C VAL A 41 -1.34 3.76 -0.44
N PHE A 42 -0.45 4.21 -1.32
CA PHE A 42 0.97 4.33 -1.01
C PHE A 42 1.20 5.72 -0.43
N ALA A 43 1.56 5.76 0.85
CA ALA A 43 1.78 6.98 1.60
C ALA A 43 3.29 7.17 1.83
N PHE A 44 3.80 8.35 1.54
CA PHE A 44 5.22 8.68 1.61
C PHE A 44 5.44 9.79 2.62
N ASP A 45 6.28 9.52 3.59
CA ASP A 45 6.94 10.55 4.35
C ASP A 45 8.00 11.22 3.46
N CYS A 46 7.88 12.52 3.29
CA CYS A 46 8.78 13.35 2.50
C CYS A 46 9.66 14.25 3.40
N GLY A 47 9.77 13.90 4.67
CA GLY A 47 10.57 14.62 5.66
C GLY A 47 12.06 14.30 5.61
N GLN A 48 12.80 14.88 6.53
CA GLN A 48 14.27 14.87 6.56
C GLN A 48 14.87 13.45 6.55
N ALA A 49 14.31 12.51 7.32
CA ALA A 49 14.83 11.13 7.38
C ALA A 49 14.82 10.42 6.03
N MET A 50 13.84 10.73 5.18
CA MET A 50 13.71 10.15 3.85
C MET A 50 14.61 10.79 2.79
N CYS A 51 15.29 11.91 3.13
CA CYS A 51 16.31 12.52 2.27
C CYS A 51 17.63 11.75 2.29
N GLU A 52 17.91 11.02 3.36
CA GLU A 52 19.17 10.31 3.52
C GLU A 52 19.39 9.29 2.42
N PRO A 53 20.59 9.25 1.81
CA PRO A 53 20.87 8.29 0.75
C PRO A 53 21.13 6.90 1.32
N VAL A 54 20.62 5.89 0.61
CA VAL A 54 20.98 4.48 0.76
C VAL A 54 21.54 4.01 -0.58
N ASP A 55 22.78 3.52 -0.62
CA ASP A 55 23.52 3.20 -1.86
C ASP A 55 23.47 4.32 -2.90
N GLY A 56 23.66 5.56 -2.49
CA GLY A 56 23.74 6.74 -3.37
C GLY A 56 22.41 7.29 -3.89
N LEU A 57 21.26 6.72 -3.50
CA LEU A 57 19.93 7.24 -3.83
C LEU A 57 19.16 7.60 -2.55
N PRO A 58 18.43 8.74 -2.51
CA PRO A 58 17.56 9.07 -1.40
C PRO A 58 16.57 7.94 -1.09
N ARG A 59 16.29 7.69 0.20
CA ARG A 59 15.31 6.67 0.61
C ARG A 59 13.94 6.89 -0.04
N ILE A 60 13.52 8.13 -0.20
CA ILE A 60 12.26 8.47 -0.84
C ILE A 60 12.20 7.97 -2.29
N ASP A 61 13.27 8.08 -3.06
CA ASP A 61 13.30 7.64 -4.45
C ASP A 61 13.19 6.11 -4.56
N ARG A 62 13.79 5.39 -3.62
CA ARG A 62 13.63 3.93 -3.51
C ARG A 62 12.22 3.54 -3.13
N ALA A 63 11.63 4.23 -2.15
CA ALA A 63 10.25 4.02 -1.73
C ALA A 63 9.26 4.27 -2.86
N VAL A 64 9.42 5.38 -3.59
CA VAL A 64 8.56 5.73 -4.73
C VAL A 64 8.70 4.69 -5.86
N SER A 65 9.92 4.26 -6.16
CA SER A 65 10.15 3.22 -7.17
C SER A 65 9.49 1.90 -6.82
N ALA A 66 9.64 1.44 -5.57
CA ALA A 66 9.00 0.22 -5.07
C ALA A 66 7.47 0.33 -5.11
N ALA A 67 6.93 1.47 -4.67
CA ALA A 67 5.50 1.73 -4.68
C ALA A 67 4.91 1.75 -6.10
N LEU A 68 5.61 2.33 -7.08
CA LEU A 68 5.14 2.34 -8.48
C LEU A 68 5.11 0.93 -9.08
N MET A 69 6.08 0.08 -8.76
CA MET A 69 6.07 -1.34 -9.16
C MET A 69 4.89 -2.08 -8.54
N ALA A 70 4.68 -1.92 -7.24
CA ALA A 70 3.55 -2.53 -6.53
C ALA A 70 2.20 -2.00 -7.04
N ALA A 71 2.11 -0.70 -7.30
CA ALA A 71 0.93 -0.05 -7.88
C ALA A 71 0.56 -0.64 -9.25
N TRP A 72 1.55 -0.88 -10.10
CA TRP A 72 1.30 -1.47 -11.41
C TRP A 72 0.73 -2.90 -11.30
N VAL A 73 1.27 -3.72 -10.37
CA VAL A 73 0.77 -5.07 -10.11
C VAL A 73 -0.66 -5.02 -9.58
N ALA A 74 -0.93 -4.14 -8.60
CA ALA A 74 -2.25 -3.96 -8.01
C ALA A 74 -3.30 -3.53 -9.05
N LEU A 75 -2.97 -2.54 -9.89
CA LEU A 75 -3.84 -2.09 -10.98
C LEU A 75 -4.13 -3.20 -11.99
N LYS A 76 -3.15 -4.03 -12.32
CA LYS A 76 -3.37 -5.23 -13.16
C LYS A 76 -4.26 -6.27 -12.49
N GLY A 77 -4.18 -6.37 -11.16
CA GLY A 77 -5.06 -7.21 -10.35
C GLY A 77 -6.51 -6.72 -10.27
N GLY A 78 -6.78 -5.48 -10.72
CA GLY A 78 -8.10 -4.84 -10.66
C GLY A 78 -8.34 -4.04 -9.39
N ASP A 79 -7.31 -3.76 -8.59
CA ASP A 79 -7.37 -2.89 -7.43
C ASP A 79 -7.30 -1.41 -7.81
N ARG A 80 -7.67 -0.55 -6.89
CA ARG A 80 -7.60 0.91 -7.01
C ARG A 80 -6.41 1.44 -6.24
N VAL A 81 -5.60 2.28 -6.87
CA VAL A 81 -4.37 2.79 -6.28
C VAL A 81 -4.37 4.31 -6.23
N ALA A 82 -3.96 4.87 -5.10
CA ALA A 82 -3.67 6.29 -4.94
C ALA A 82 -2.30 6.49 -4.28
N LEU A 83 -1.70 7.67 -4.52
CA LEU A 83 -0.49 8.13 -3.86
C LEU A 83 -0.83 9.25 -2.89
N PHE A 84 -0.15 9.26 -1.76
CA PHE A 84 -0.26 10.30 -0.75
C PHE A 84 1.15 10.67 -0.27
N GLY A 85 1.51 11.94 -0.37
CA GLY A 85 2.79 12.47 0.10
C GLY A 85 2.57 13.53 1.17
N PHE A 86 3.41 13.53 2.21
CA PHE A 86 3.35 14.50 3.29
C PHE A 86 4.73 14.78 3.91
N ALA A 87 4.90 15.98 4.41
CA ALA A 87 5.99 16.39 5.28
C ALA A 87 5.38 17.06 6.54
N ASP A 88 5.66 18.31 6.82
CA ASP A 88 5.00 19.10 7.88
C ASP A 88 3.49 19.25 7.64
N LYS A 89 3.05 19.05 6.40
CA LYS A 89 1.66 19.04 5.95
C LYS A 89 1.47 18.05 4.80
N PRO A 90 0.21 17.65 4.49
CA PRO A 90 -0.09 16.91 3.27
C PRO A 90 0.26 17.73 2.03
N GLU A 91 1.04 17.15 1.12
CA GLU A 91 1.53 17.82 -0.09
C GLU A 91 0.93 17.24 -1.36
N LEU A 92 0.72 15.92 -1.40
CA LEU A 92 0.17 15.21 -2.54
C LEU A 92 -0.97 14.28 -2.11
N MET A 93 -2.06 14.28 -2.85
CA MET A 93 -3.07 13.24 -2.82
C MET A 93 -3.65 13.05 -4.21
N THR A 94 -3.38 11.91 -4.82
CA THR A 94 -3.94 11.60 -6.15
C THR A 94 -5.37 11.04 -6.03
N PRO A 95 -6.19 11.20 -7.07
CA PRO A 95 -7.37 10.37 -7.24
C PRO A 95 -6.98 8.89 -7.34
N PHE A 96 -7.91 7.98 -6.98
CA PHE A 96 -7.70 6.56 -7.19
C PHE A 96 -7.65 6.23 -8.69
N ALA A 97 -6.54 5.65 -9.11
CA ALA A 97 -6.41 5.01 -10.40
C ALA A 97 -7.09 3.63 -10.36
N THR A 98 -7.80 3.27 -11.43
CA THR A 98 -8.64 2.04 -11.49
C THR A 98 -8.21 1.07 -12.57
N ASP A 99 -7.28 1.46 -13.41
CA ASP A 99 -6.77 0.64 -14.51
C ASP A 99 -5.29 0.86 -14.78
N SER A 100 -4.66 -0.06 -15.47
CA SER A 100 -3.21 0.02 -15.78
C SER A 100 -2.84 1.17 -16.72
N ARG A 101 -3.81 1.72 -17.49
CA ARG A 101 -3.58 2.91 -18.33
C ARG A 101 -3.40 4.17 -17.49
N ALA A 102 -3.97 4.16 -16.28
CA ALA A 102 -3.78 5.24 -15.31
C ALA A 102 -2.38 5.23 -14.64
N SER A 103 -1.57 4.19 -14.83
CA SER A 103 -0.22 4.10 -14.25
C SER A 103 0.67 5.28 -14.62
N HIS A 104 0.56 5.78 -15.86
CA HIS A 104 1.30 6.97 -16.28
C HIS A 104 0.95 8.21 -15.45
N ARG A 105 -0.32 8.39 -15.05
CA ARG A 105 -0.74 9.49 -14.18
C ARG A 105 -0.14 9.36 -12.78
N LEU A 106 -0.05 8.13 -12.26
CA LEU A 106 0.63 7.88 -10.99
C LEU A 106 2.13 8.16 -11.11
N GLN A 107 2.78 7.76 -12.21
CA GLN A 107 4.19 8.08 -12.46
C GLN A 107 4.44 9.59 -12.52
N THR A 108 3.58 10.33 -13.22
CA THR A 108 3.69 11.80 -13.30
C THR A 108 3.49 12.44 -11.92
N ALA A 109 2.52 11.97 -11.14
CA ALA A 109 2.32 12.44 -9.78
C ALA A 109 3.49 12.06 -8.85
N ALA A 110 4.02 10.86 -8.98
CA ALA A 110 5.18 10.39 -8.23
C ALA A 110 6.44 11.22 -8.53
N ALA A 111 6.63 11.65 -9.78
CA ALA A 111 7.72 12.52 -10.16
C ALA A 111 7.66 13.92 -9.54
N SER A 112 6.51 14.33 -8.99
CA SER A 112 6.36 15.58 -8.23
C SER A 112 6.57 15.41 -6.73
N ILE A 113 6.80 14.18 -6.25
CA ILE A 113 7.17 13.93 -4.86
C ILE A 113 8.61 14.41 -4.66
N ASP A 114 8.77 15.40 -3.81
CA ASP A 114 10.05 15.93 -3.43
C ASP A 114 10.22 15.78 -1.92
N TYR A 115 11.44 15.81 -1.46
CA TYR A 115 11.76 15.70 -0.05
C TYR A 115 12.14 17.07 0.53
N THR A 116 11.89 17.25 1.82
CA THR A 116 12.19 18.50 2.50
C THR A 116 12.98 18.21 3.78
N ALA A 117 13.80 19.18 4.20
CA ALA A 117 14.50 19.15 5.48
C ALA A 117 13.57 19.41 6.69
N ARG A 118 12.24 19.32 6.51
CA ARG A 118 11.25 19.51 7.57
C ARG A 118 10.91 18.18 8.24
N GLU A 119 10.54 18.27 9.51
CA GLU A 119 10.03 17.09 10.22
C GLU A 119 8.60 16.75 9.76
N PRO A 120 8.30 15.44 9.60
CA PRO A 120 6.97 15.03 9.19
C PRO A 120 5.95 15.20 10.32
N ASN A 121 4.77 15.71 9.99
CA ASN A 121 3.64 15.78 10.90
C ASN A 121 2.69 14.61 10.67
N PHE A 122 2.99 13.46 11.27
CA PHE A 122 2.19 12.24 11.15
C PHE A 122 0.76 12.43 11.59
N THR A 123 0.52 13.15 12.67
CA THR A 123 -0.83 13.35 13.21
C THR A 123 -1.71 14.07 12.20
N LEU A 124 -1.24 15.18 11.62
CA LEU A 124 -1.99 15.92 10.61
C LEU A 124 -2.15 15.11 9.32
N ALA A 125 -1.08 14.47 8.88
CA ALA A 125 -1.08 13.70 7.63
C ALA A 125 -2.06 12.52 7.69
N LEU A 126 -1.95 11.66 8.71
CA LEU A 126 -2.78 10.46 8.83
C LEU A 126 -4.23 10.80 9.18
N ALA A 127 -4.50 11.86 9.94
CA ALA A 127 -5.85 12.36 10.14
C ALA A 127 -6.48 12.87 8.84
N THR A 128 -5.71 13.60 8.02
CA THR A 128 -6.16 14.07 6.71
C THR A 128 -6.44 12.90 5.76
N LEU A 129 -5.57 11.90 5.73
CA LEU A 129 -5.74 10.70 4.94
C LEU A 129 -7.03 9.96 5.35
N THR A 130 -7.21 9.72 6.66
CA THR A 130 -8.41 9.07 7.20
C THR A 130 -9.69 9.80 6.79
N ALA A 131 -9.71 11.13 6.87
CA ALA A 131 -10.88 11.92 6.48
C ALA A 131 -11.23 11.81 4.99
N LYS A 132 -10.23 11.53 4.15
CA LYS A 132 -10.42 11.36 2.69
C LYS A 132 -10.82 9.94 2.29
N LEU A 133 -10.49 8.94 3.08
CA LEU A 133 -10.79 7.54 2.81
C LEU A 133 -12.18 7.16 3.32
N LYS A 134 -13.11 6.93 2.39
CA LYS A 134 -14.51 6.56 2.71
C LYS A 134 -14.73 5.06 2.85
N ARG A 135 -13.77 4.24 2.44
CA ARG A 135 -13.82 2.77 2.47
C ARG A 135 -12.60 2.23 3.19
N ARG A 136 -12.74 1.03 3.76
CA ARG A 136 -11.59 0.29 4.29
C ARG A 136 -10.56 0.13 3.19
N SER A 137 -9.33 0.54 3.46
CA SER A 137 -8.23 0.58 2.50
C SER A 137 -6.99 -0.09 3.08
N LEU A 138 -6.12 -0.57 2.21
CA LEU A 138 -4.75 -0.91 2.56
C LEU A 138 -3.90 0.35 2.42
N ILE A 139 -3.20 0.73 3.47
CA ILE A 139 -2.27 1.85 3.47
C ILE A 139 -0.86 1.29 3.63
N VAL A 140 -0.02 1.52 2.64
CA VAL A 140 1.40 1.17 2.67
C VAL A 140 2.16 2.46 2.96
N LEU A 141 2.63 2.61 4.20
CA LEU A 141 3.30 3.82 4.68
C LEU A 141 4.81 3.62 4.62
N PHE A 142 5.47 4.42 3.79
CA PHE A 142 6.93 4.49 3.69
C PHE A 142 7.44 5.65 4.54
N SER A 143 8.23 5.33 5.54
CA SER A 143 8.87 6.30 6.43
C SER A 143 10.06 5.65 7.12
N ASP A 144 10.86 6.47 7.77
CA ASP A 144 11.95 6.01 8.63
C ASP A 144 11.84 6.67 10.01
N PHE A 145 12.37 5.97 11.02
CA PHE A 145 12.39 6.43 12.40
C PHE A 145 13.71 7.14 12.67
N ALA A 146 13.74 8.46 12.52
CA ALA A 146 14.94 9.24 12.82
C ALA A 146 15.14 9.43 14.33
N ASP A 147 14.04 9.48 15.11
CA ASP A 147 14.11 9.69 16.55
C ASP A 147 12.93 9.02 17.29
N PRO A 148 13.11 8.65 18.59
CA PRO A 148 12.09 8.00 19.40
C PRO A 148 10.80 8.80 19.58
N THR A 149 10.88 10.14 19.65
CA THR A 149 9.71 10.99 19.88
C THR A 149 8.79 11.00 18.68
N SER A 150 9.35 11.16 17.49
CA SER A 150 8.61 11.06 16.23
C SER A 150 7.99 9.68 16.05
N ALA A 151 8.70 8.61 16.46
CA ALA A 151 8.19 7.25 16.44
C ALA A 151 6.97 7.07 17.33
N GLU A 152 6.96 7.59 18.56
CA GLU A 152 5.81 7.50 19.48
C GLU A 152 4.57 8.20 18.91
N LEU A 153 4.72 9.42 18.41
CA LEU A 153 3.63 10.19 17.80
C LEU A 153 3.07 9.50 16.55
N MET A 154 3.94 8.86 15.77
CA MET A 154 3.52 8.09 14.62
C MET A 154 2.73 6.86 15.04
N VAL A 155 3.20 6.09 16.03
CA VAL A 155 2.51 4.89 16.54
C VAL A 155 1.10 5.26 17.00
N GLU A 156 0.94 6.32 17.80
CA GLU A 156 -0.37 6.79 18.25
C GLU A 156 -1.29 7.15 17.06
N SER A 157 -0.74 7.77 16.03
CA SER A 157 -1.50 8.16 14.84
C SER A 157 -1.89 6.93 14.00
N VAL A 158 -0.99 5.95 13.89
CA VAL A 158 -1.25 4.67 13.19
C VAL A 158 -2.27 3.83 13.97
N GLU A 159 -2.26 3.81 15.29
CA GLU A 159 -3.27 3.11 16.10
C GLU A 159 -4.70 3.58 15.82
N ARG A 160 -4.87 4.87 15.54
CA ARG A 160 -6.18 5.40 15.11
C ARG A 160 -6.56 4.92 13.71
N LEU A 161 -5.58 4.84 12.83
CA LEU A 161 -5.76 4.44 11.44
C LEU A 161 -6.14 2.96 11.28
N VAL A 162 -5.50 2.07 12.06
CA VAL A 162 -5.75 0.61 12.00
C VAL A 162 -7.13 0.19 12.48
N ARG A 163 -7.86 1.07 13.17
CA ARG A 163 -9.26 0.82 13.54
C ARG A 163 -10.18 0.72 12.34
N HIS A 164 -9.81 1.37 11.23
CA HIS A 164 -10.65 1.49 10.03
C HIS A 164 -9.97 0.95 8.77
N HIS A 165 -8.64 0.88 8.75
CA HIS A 165 -7.84 0.51 7.60
C HIS A 165 -6.84 -0.58 7.97
N LEU A 166 -6.25 -1.22 6.96
CA LEU A 166 -5.08 -2.09 7.15
C LEU A 166 -3.83 -1.26 6.85
N VAL A 167 -2.84 -1.30 7.73
CA VAL A 167 -1.60 -0.52 7.57
C VAL A 167 -0.41 -1.47 7.48
N ILE A 168 0.41 -1.29 6.45
CA ILE A 168 1.74 -1.88 6.32
C ILE A 168 2.73 -0.74 6.43
N PHE A 169 3.66 -0.86 7.37
CA PHE A 169 4.77 0.07 7.50
C PHE A 169 6.00 -0.48 6.78
N VAL A 170 6.66 0.35 5.98
CA VAL A 170 7.83 -0.02 5.20
C VAL A 170 8.97 0.96 5.49
N THR A 171 10.08 0.43 5.95
CA THR A 171 11.35 1.15 6.10
C THR A 171 12.33 0.73 5.01
N VAL A 172 13.23 1.64 4.63
CA VAL A 172 14.35 1.36 3.73
C VAL A 172 15.61 1.32 4.57
N GLU A 173 16.11 0.12 4.83
CA GLU A 173 17.34 -0.09 5.60
C GLU A 173 18.56 -0.07 4.69
N ASP A 174 19.68 0.43 5.24
CA ASP A 174 21.00 0.28 4.61
C ASP A 174 21.60 -1.05 5.03
N ALA A 175 21.84 -1.94 4.05
CA ALA A 175 22.39 -3.26 4.31
C ALA A 175 23.79 -3.20 4.95
N GLU A 176 24.57 -2.15 4.68
CA GLU A 176 25.91 -1.98 5.27
C GLU A 176 25.85 -1.65 6.77
N LEU A 177 24.75 -1.07 7.25
CA LEU A 177 24.56 -0.75 8.68
C LEU A 177 23.98 -1.93 9.48
N SER A 178 23.42 -2.93 8.81
CA SER A 178 22.82 -4.10 9.47
C SER A 178 23.84 -5.15 9.92
N ASP A 179 25.08 -5.06 9.44
CA ASP A 179 26.17 -6.01 9.73
C ASP A 179 27.13 -5.53 10.85
N LEU A 180 26.81 -4.43 11.56
CA LEU A 180 27.55 -3.87 12.71
C LEU A 180 26.82 -4.15 14.03
#